data_1d5e4c62cd2794fa640e9463c0ca7914
#
_entry.id   1d5e4c62cd2794fa640e9463c0ca7914
#
_cell.length_a   1.000
_cell.length_b   1.000
_cell.length_c   1.000
_cell.angle_alpha   90.00
_cell.angle_beta   90.00
_cell.angle_gamma   90.00
#
_symmetry.space_group_name_H-M   'P 1'
#
loop_
_entity.id
_entity.type
_entity.pdbx_description
1 polymer ?
#
loop_
_entity_poly.entity_id
_entity_poly.type
_entity_poly.pdbx_seq_one_letter_code
_entity_poly.pdbx_strand_id
1 'polypeptide(L)'
;VYALEAEPSDLDPAMTTSLPESITELQIFEGLTRLDKDNVPQPALAERWNVSDDGKTWTFVLRPGLVWSDGTAITADDFVYSWLRVLSPEKASENAYMLFCIDKAEEYFSEKATAEDVGIKALDHRTLQVRLKNPVPYFLNLTAFHCFYVVPRQAVEKNPETWAATADFPCSGPFRITSWIHSGEIDFVKNEH
;
A
#
# COMPACT_ATOMS: atom_id res chain seq x y z
N VAL A 1 10.32 11.99 -19.56
CA VAL A 1 11.33 10.90 -19.44
C VAL A 1 12.12 11.13 -18.17
N TYR A 2 12.24 10.14 -17.33
CA TYR A 2 13.03 10.14 -16.11
C TYR A 2 14.08 9.01 -16.20
N ALA A 3 15.32 9.28 -15.85
CA ALA A 3 16.36 8.26 -15.81
C ALA A 3 16.48 7.69 -14.41
N LEU A 4 16.26 6.40 -14.25
CA LEU A 4 16.55 5.67 -13.01
C LEU A 4 18.05 5.36 -12.95
N GLU A 5 18.64 5.42 -11.76
CA GLU A 5 20.04 5.06 -11.55
C GLU A 5 20.31 3.56 -11.68
N ALA A 6 19.28 2.76 -11.43
CA ALA A 6 19.27 1.31 -11.57
C ALA A 6 17.88 0.83 -11.97
N GLU A 7 17.79 -0.37 -12.52
CA GLU A 7 16.53 -1.03 -12.82
C GLU A 7 15.86 -1.49 -11.50
N PRO A 8 14.53 -1.27 -11.34
CA PRO A 8 13.77 -1.94 -10.28
C PRO A 8 13.88 -3.46 -10.43
N SER A 9 14.13 -4.16 -9.34
CA SER A 9 14.16 -5.64 -9.36
C SER A 9 12.76 -6.24 -9.31
N ASP A 10 11.86 -5.57 -8.62
CA ASP A 10 10.45 -5.91 -8.41
C ASP A 10 9.67 -4.62 -8.13
N LEU A 11 8.36 -4.64 -8.30
CA LEU A 11 7.46 -3.53 -7.97
C LEU A 11 6.40 -3.95 -6.94
N ASP A 12 6.71 -4.95 -6.11
CA ASP A 12 5.90 -5.36 -4.98
C ASP A 12 6.19 -4.46 -3.77
N PRO A 13 5.26 -3.57 -3.36
CA PRO A 13 5.49 -2.65 -2.25
C PRO A 13 5.81 -3.32 -0.91
N ALA A 14 5.46 -4.61 -0.75
CA ALA A 14 5.85 -5.38 0.42
C ALA A 14 7.34 -5.75 0.43
N MET A 15 8.01 -5.73 -0.73
CA MET A 15 9.39 -6.19 -0.91
C MET A 15 10.36 -5.06 -1.29
N THR A 16 9.88 -3.84 -1.49
CA THR A 16 10.66 -2.69 -1.89
C THR A 16 11.80 -2.40 -0.93
N THR A 17 13.02 -2.40 -1.43
CA THR A 17 14.23 -2.10 -0.65
C THR A 17 15.12 -1.03 -1.27
N SER A 18 14.79 -0.57 -2.49
CA SER A 18 15.60 0.35 -3.26
C SER A 18 14.85 1.62 -3.67
N LEU A 19 15.61 2.68 -3.94
CA LEU A 19 15.05 3.95 -4.40
C LEU A 19 14.42 3.85 -5.81
N PRO A 20 15.00 3.14 -6.82
CA PRO A 20 14.36 2.95 -8.12
C PRO A 20 12.99 2.30 -8.05
N GLU A 21 12.82 1.30 -7.18
CA GLU A 21 11.53 0.65 -6.92
C GLU A 21 10.54 1.66 -6.36
N SER A 22 10.88 2.34 -5.24
CA SER A 22 10.02 3.34 -4.61
C SER A 22 9.60 4.46 -5.55
N ILE A 23 10.50 4.98 -6.40
CA ILE A 23 10.18 6.02 -7.39
C ILE A 23 9.18 5.50 -8.43
N THR A 24 9.33 4.26 -8.87
CA THR A 24 8.43 3.63 -9.84
C THR A 24 7.06 3.37 -9.21
N GLU A 25 7.04 2.83 -8.00
CA GLU A 25 5.81 2.55 -7.25
C GLU A 25 4.96 3.78 -6.98
N LEU A 26 5.59 4.93 -6.70
CA LEU A 26 4.90 6.23 -6.57
C LEU A 26 4.10 6.64 -7.82
N GLN A 27 4.40 6.08 -8.99
CA GLN A 27 3.67 6.35 -10.22
C GLN A 27 2.45 5.44 -10.39
N ILE A 28 2.52 4.21 -9.87
CA ILE A 28 1.57 3.14 -10.17
C ILE A 28 0.70 2.73 -8.99
N PHE A 29 1.10 3.09 -7.77
CA PHE A 29 0.33 2.85 -6.56
C PHE A 29 0.05 4.14 -5.80
N GLU A 30 -0.96 4.12 -4.94
CA GLU A 30 -1.28 5.21 -4.04
C GLU A 30 -1.66 4.66 -2.66
N GLY A 31 -1.34 5.44 -1.60
CA GLY A 31 -1.69 5.11 -0.23
C GLY A 31 -3.05 5.70 0.20
N LEU A 32 -3.39 5.55 1.47
CA LEU A 32 -4.54 6.26 2.05
C LEU A 32 -4.32 7.78 1.99
N THR A 33 -3.08 8.21 2.23
CA THR A 33 -2.63 9.59 2.13
C THR A 33 -1.45 9.69 1.16
N ARG A 34 -1.13 10.91 0.73
CA ARG A 34 0.10 11.26 0.01
C ARG A 34 0.74 12.48 0.66
N LEU A 35 2.03 12.63 0.53
CA LEU A 35 2.73 13.81 1.02
C LEU A 35 2.75 14.90 -0.05
N ASP A 36 2.49 16.14 0.35
CA ASP A 36 2.70 17.30 -0.52
C ASP A 36 4.18 17.73 -0.52
N LYS A 37 4.49 18.82 -1.23
CA LYS A 37 5.86 19.37 -1.33
C LYS A 37 6.47 19.79 0.00
N ASP A 38 5.66 20.00 1.03
CA ASP A 38 6.08 20.42 2.38
C ASP A 38 6.06 19.21 3.36
N ASN A 39 5.93 17.97 2.84
CA ASN A 39 5.78 16.71 3.58
C ASN A 39 4.55 16.68 4.51
N VAL A 40 3.50 17.42 4.16
CA VAL A 40 2.24 17.40 4.89
C VAL A 40 1.31 16.34 4.26
N PRO A 41 0.75 15.40 5.06
CA PRO A 41 -0.18 14.40 4.56
C PRO A 41 -1.45 15.03 3.99
N GLN A 42 -1.78 14.67 2.75
CA GLN A 42 -2.98 15.07 2.03
C GLN A 42 -3.85 13.85 1.74
N PRO A 43 -5.18 14.01 1.57
CA PRO A 43 -6.06 12.94 1.12
C PRO A 43 -5.60 12.34 -0.22
N ALA A 44 -5.54 11.00 -0.27
CA ALA A 44 -5.24 10.25 -1.49
C ALA A 44 -6.36 9.24 -1.77
N LEU A 45 -6.20 7.94 -1.57
CA LEU A 45 -7.33 7.00 -1.67
C LEU A 45 -8.34 7.19 -0.52
N ALA A 46 -7.91 7.65 0.66
CA ALA A 46 -8.83 8.11 1.68
C ALA A 46 -9.31 9.55 1.36
N GLU A 47 -10.62 9.75 1.42
CA GLU A 47 -11.27 11.07 1.31
C GLU A 47 -11.07 11.89 2.60
N ARG A 48 -11.22 11.21 3.75
CA ARG A 48 -11.13 11.79 5.08
C ARG A 48 -10.82 10.71 6.12
N TRP A 49 -10.43 11.15 7.28
CA TRP A 49 -10.19 10.28 8.43
C TRP A 49 -10.61 10.96 9.74
N ASN A 50 -10.77 10.15 10.76
CA ASN A 50 -10.99 10.58 12.13
C ASN A 50 -10.10 9.77 13.06
N VAL A 51 -9.71 10.35 14.20
CA VAL A 51 -8.96 9.69 15.25
C VAL A 51 -9.72 9.78 16.56
N SER A 52 -9.70 8.71 17.35
CA SER A 52 -10.30 8.68 18.68
C SER A 52 -9.59 9.62 19.66
N ASP A 53 -10.26 10.01 20.74
CA ASP A 53 -9.74 10.94 21.74
C ASP A 53 -8.43 10.44 22.39
N ASP A 54 -8.24 9.12 22.50
CA ASP A 54 -7.01 8.51 23.00
C ASP A 54 -5.88 8.43 21.95
N GLY A 55 -6.14 8.88 20.73
CA GLY A 55 -5.19 8.90 19.62
C GLY A 55 -4.81 7.53 19.04
N LYS A 56 -5.52 6.46 19.42
CA LYS A 56 -5.16 5.09 19.06
C LYS A 56 -5.98 4.49 17.93
N THR A 57 -7.23 4.90 17.75
CA THR A 57 -8.10 4.33 16.71
C THR A 57 -8.29 5.35 15.59
N TRP A 58 -7.80 4.99 14.40
CA TRP A 58 -7.96 5.75 13.18
C TRP A 58 -9.05 5.12 12.33
N THR A 59 -9.95 5.93 11.81
CA THR A 59 -11.00 5.49 10.89
C THR A 59 -10.89 6.29 9.60
N PHE A 60 -10.53 5.62 8.51
CA PHE A 60 -10.39 6.19 7.18
C PHE A 60 -11.64 5.89 6.37
N VAL A 61 -12.14 6.89 5.64
CA VAL A 61 -13.21 6.70 4.67
C VAL A 61 -12.63 6.87 3.28
N LEU A 62 -12.69 5.82 2.48
CA LEU A 62 -12.22 5.82 1.10
C LEU A 62 -13.09 6.71 0.21
N ARG A 63 -12.51 7.29 -0.83
CA ARG A 63 -13.26 8.03 -1.85
C ARG A 63 -14.32 7.14 -2.49
N PRO A 64 -15.46 7.68 -2.91
CA PRO A 64 -16.43 6.92 -3.66
C PRO A 64 -15.92 6.58 -5.06
N GLY A 65 -16.27 5.40 -5.56
CA GLY A 65 -15.99 5.00 -6.93
C GLY A 65 -14.51 4.71 -7.22
N LEU A 66 -13.70 4.40 -6.19
CA LEU A 66 -12.31 3.96 -6.40
C LEU A 66 -12.27 2.66 -7.18
N VAL A 67 -11.48 2.64 -8.24
CA VAL A 67 -11.25 1.46 -9.05
C VAL A 67 -9.76 1.34 -9.41
N TRP A 68 -9.34 0.12 -9.63
CA TRP A 68 -8.05 -0.21 -10.24
C TRP A 68 -8.03 0.22 -11.72
N SER A 69 -6.86 0.25 -12.34
CA SER A 69 -6.70 0.60 -13.75
C SER A 69 -7.40 -0.36 -14.73
N ASP A 70 -7.87 -1.52 -14.28
CA ASP A 70 -8.71 -2.47 -15.02
C ASP A 70 -10.23 -2.26 -14.80
N GLY A 71 -10.60 -1.27 -13.97
CA GLY A 71 -12.00 -0.95 -13.64
C GLY A 71 -12.59 -1.76 -12.48
N THR A 72 -11.87 -2.70 -11.89
CA THR A 72 -12.34 -3.42 -10.69
C THR A 72 -12.28 -2.51 -9.45
N ALA A 73 -13.20 -2.71 -8.50
CA ALA A 73 -13.32 -1.84 -7.33
C ALA A 73 -12.14 -1.99 -6.37
N ILE A 74 -11.66 -0.86 -5.81
CA ILE A 74 -10.76 -0.82 -4.66
C ILE A 74 -11.59 -0.62 -3.41
N THR A 75 -11.40 -1.47 -2.41
CA THR A 75 -12.16 -1.50 -1.17
C THR A 75 -11.29 -1.45 0.07
N ALA A 76 -11.89 -1.27 1.23
CA ALA A 76 -11.18 -1.34 2.51
C ALA A 76 -10.59 -2.74 2.78
N ASP A 77 -11.20 -3.80 2.23
CA ASP A 77 -10.68 -5.17 2.34
C ASP A 77 -9.34 -5.34 1.60
N ASP A 78 -9.12 -4.60 0.50
CA ASP A 78 -7.85 -4.63 -0.22
C ASP A 78 -6.72 -4.03 0.64
N PHE A 79 -6.99 -3.01 1.44
CA PHE A 79 -6.03 -2.49 2.42
C PHE A 79 -5.75 -3.49 3.54
N VAL A 80 -6.78 -4.14 4.08
CA VAL A 80 -6.60 -5.21 5.08
C VAL A 80 -5.70 -6.30 4.53
N TYR A 81 -6.00 -6.78 3.34
CA TYR A 81 -5.19 -7.79 2.64
C TYR A 81 -3.73 -7.33 2.46
N SER A 82 -3.53 -6.14 1.90
CA SER A 82 -2.21 -5.61 1.57
C SER A 82 -1.31 -5.46 2.79
N TRP A 83 -1.85 -4.90 3.87
CA TRP A 83 -1.08 -4.66 5.09
C TRP A 83 -0.81 -5.94 5.88
N LEU A 84 -1.77 -6.87 5.92
CA LEU A 84 -1.54 -8.20 6.50
C LEU A 84 -0.50 -8.99 5.71
N ARG A 85 -0.44 -8.78 4.39
CA ARG A 85 0.57 -9.40 3.52
C ARG A 85 1.98 -8.88 3.83
N VAL A 86 2.16 -7.57 4.04
CA VAL A 86 3.44 -6.98 4.51
C VAL A 86 3.84 -7.55 5.86
N LEU A 87 2.88 -7.79 6.75
CA LEU A 87 3.08 -8.35 8.10
C LEU A 87 3.18 -9.88 8.11
N SER A 88 2.97 -10.56 6.97
CA SER A 88 3.05 -12.03 6.94
C SER A 88 4.46 -12.52 7.24
N PRO A 89 4.62 -13.47 8.18
CA PRO A 89 5.92 -14.11 8.45
C PRO A 89 6.53 -14.76 7.21
N GLU A 90 5.69 -15.31 6.33
CA GLU A 90 6.11 -15.95 5.08
C GLU A 90 6.75 -14.96 4.09
N LYS A 91 6.24 -13.73 4.03
CA LYS A 91 6.82 -12.68 3.17
C LYS A 91 8.12 -12.12 3.72
N ALA A 92 8.30 -12.13 5.04
CA ALA A 92 9.49 -11.62 5.71
C ALA A 92 9.92 -10.21 5.22
N SER A 93 8.92 -9.32 4.98
CA SER A 93 9.15 -7.97 4.48
C SER A 93 10.11 -7.20 5.38
N GLU A 94 11.17 -6.64 4.81
CA GLU A 94 12.13 -5.80 5.54
C GLU A 94 11.46 -4.53 6.10
N ASN A 95 10.37 -4.07 5.49
CA ASN A 95 9.63 -2.87 5.90
C ASN A 95 8.47 -3.15 6.87
N ALA A 96 8.24 -4.41 7.27
CA ALA A 96 7.16 -4.76 8.19
C ALA A 96 7.21 -3.97 9.51
N TYR A 97 8.41 -3.61 9.98
CA TYR A 97 8.59 -2.83 11.22
C TYR A 97 7.86 -1.48 11.20
N MET A 98 7.63 -0.88 10.04
CA MET A 98 6.89 0.38 9.92
C MET A 98 5.40 0.24 10.30
N LEU A 99 4.84 -0.98 10.16
CA LEU A 99 3.50 -1.32 10.57
C LEU A 99 3.41 -1.78 12.03
N PHE A 100 4.53 -1.97 12.75
CA PHE A 100 4.53 -2.45 14.14
C PHE A 100 3.93 -1.47 15.16
N CYS A 101 3.63 -0.25 14.74
CA CYS A 101 2.80 0.66 15.53
C CYS A 101 1.33 0.21 15.62
N ILE A 102 0.87 -0.63 14.71
CA ILE A 102 -0.49 -1.21 14.71
C ILE A 102 -0.56 -2.30 15.79
N ASP A 103 -1.67 -2.34 16.49
CA ASP A 103 -1.90 -3.32 17.56
C ASP A 103 -1.82 -4.75 17.03
N LYS A 104 -1.06 -5.60 17.72
CA LYS A 104 -0.78 -7.01 17.38
C LYS A 104 0.00 -7.25 16.07
N ALA A 105 0.45 -6.21 15.35
CA ALA A 105 1.17 -6.37 14.10
C ALA A 105 2.53 -7.09 14.28
N GLU A 106 3.31 -6.69 15.29
CA GLU A 106 4.61 -7.32 15.60
C GLU A 106 4.45 -8.74 16.11
N GLU A 107 3.39 -8.99 16.91
CA GLU A 107 3.08 -10.33 17.38
C GLU A 107 2.67 -11.26 16.23
N TYR A 108 1.89 -10.77 15.26
CA TYR A 108 1.57 -11.53 14.05
C TYR A 108 2.81 -11.82 13.21
N PHE A 109 3.64 -10.82 12.94
CA PHE A 109 4.90 -10.98 12.22
C PHE A 109 5.86 -12.00 12.90
N SER A 110 5.80 -12.09 14.24
CA SER A 110 6.61 -13.01 15.05
C SER A 110 5.90 -14.35 15.33
N GLU A 111 4.82 -14.68 14.66
CA GLU A 111 4.03 -15.92 14.82
C GLU A 111 3.44 -16.11 16.25
N LYS A 112 3.21 -15.01 16.99
CA LYS A 112 2.62 -15.01 18.35
C LYS A 112 1.16 -14.57 18.38
N ALA A 113 0.61 -14.19 17.27
CA ALA A 113 -0.78 -13.80 17.07
C ALA A 113 -1.25 -14.25 15.68
N THR A 114 -2.56 -14.21 15.44
CA THR A 114 -3.13 -14.50 14.12
C THR A 114 -3.41 -13.20 13.34
N ALA A 115 -3.68 -13.29 12.07
CA ALA A 115 -4.04 -12.14 11.23
C ALA A 115 -5.30 -11.41 11.73
N GLU A 116 -6.25 -12.16 12.29
CA GLU A 116 -7.52 -11.66 12.85
C GLU A 116 -7.32 -10.82 14.13
N ASP A 117 -6.21 -11.04 14.84
CA ASP A 117 -5.88 -10.28 16.05
C ASP A 117 -5.32 -8.88 15.71
N VAL A 118 -4.78 -8.70 14.53
CA VAL A 118 -4.16 -7.44 14.10
C VAL A 118 -5.19 -6.32 14.06
N GLY A 119 -4.82 -5.16 14.56
CA GLY A 119 -5.68 -3.98 14.66
C GLY A 119 -6.03 -3.31 13.33
N ILE A 120 -6.34 -4.08 12.27
CA ILE A 120 -6.72 -3.59 10.95
C ILE A 120 -8.05 -4.24 10.57
N LYS A 121 -9.10 -3.45 10.29
CA LYS A 121 -10.43 -3.98 9.94
C LYS A 121 -11.12 -3.13 8.89
N ALA A 122 -11.69 -3.77 7.88
CA ALA A 122 -12.72 -3.17 7.05
C ALA A 122 -14.05 -3.21 7.82
N LEU A 123 -14.63 -2.05 8.12
CA LEU A 123 -15.95 -1.96 8.75
C LEU A 123 -17.07 -2.08 7.71
N ASP A 124 -16.80 -1.61 6.51
CA ASP A 124 -17.57 -1.77 5.28
C ASP A 124 -16.61 -1.59 4.09
N HIS A 125 -17.13 -1.68 2.85
CA HIS A 125 -16.33 -1.59 1.63
C HIS A 125 -15.52 -0.28 1.46
N ARG A 126 -15.87 0.78 2.20
CA ARG A 126 -15.20 2.09 2.14
C ARG A 126 -14.60 2.55 3.47
N THR A 127 -14.81 1.83 4.53
CA THR A 127 -14.39 2.27 5.88
C THR A 127 -13.36 1.32 6.43
N LEU A 128 -12.12 1.80 6.51
CA LEU A 128 -11.00 1.09 7.12
C LEU A 128 -10.77 1.63 8.54
N GLN A 129 -10.74 0.76 9.53
CA GLN A 129 -10.36 1.10 10.90
C GLN A 129 -9.00 0.48 11.24
N VAL A 130 -8.14 1.29 11.85
CA VAL A 130 -6.81 0.88 12.30
C VAL A 130 -6.64 1.23 13.77
N ARG A 131 -6.32 0.22 14.59
CA ARG A 131 -6.01 0.39 16.01
C ARG A 131 -4.51 0.31 16.22
N LEU A 132 -3.95 1.33 16.87
CA LEU A 132 -2.53 1.41 17.22
C LEU A 132 -2.27 0.94 18.66
N LYS A 133 -1.08 0.43 18.93
CA LYS A 133 -0.59 0.09 20.29
C LYS A 133 -0.57 1.35 21.18
N ASN A 134 -0.04 2.45 20.64
CA ASN A 134 0.09 3.73 21.29
C ASN A 134 -0.27 4.86 20.33
N PRO A 135 -0.58 6.06 20.79
CA PRO A 135 -0.75 7.22 19.91
C PRO A 135 0.50 7.48 19.08
N VAL A 136 0.35 7.59 17.76
CA VAL A 136 1.44 7.87 16.81
C VAL A 136 1.08 9.13 16.03
N PRO A 137 1.63 10.31 16.39
CA PRO A 137 1.27 11.59 15.75
C PRO A 137 1.55 11.64 14.25
N TYR A 138 2.55 10.90 13.80
CA TYR A 138 2.98 10.83 12.39
C TYR A 138 2.37 9.65 11.63
N PHE A 139 1.30 9.01 12.13
CA PHE A 139 0.70 7.84 11.48
C PHE A 139 0.22 8.15 10.07
N LEU A 140 -0.33 9.34 9.81
CA LEU A 140 -0.73 9.76 8.46
C LEU A 140 0.45 9.82 7.48
N ASN A 141 1.64 10.19 7.94
CA ASN A 141 2.83 10.16 7.09
C ASN A 141 3.21 8.72 6.71
N LEU A 142 3.05 7.76 7.64
CA LEU A 142 3.30 6.36 7.36
C LEU A 142 2.33 5.83 6.30
N THR A 143 1.04 6.21 6.33
CA THR A 143 0.04 5.77 5.35
C THR A 143 0.27 6.29 3.92
N ALA A 144 1.26 7.16 3.73
CA ALA A 144 1.75 7.61 2.42
C ALA A 144 2.99 6.84 1.93
N PHE A 145 3.53 5.92 2.73
CA PHE A 145 4.75 5.18 2.41
C PHE A 145 4.43 3.87 1.66
N HIS A 146 5.35 3.40 0.82
CA HIS A 146 5.10 2.29 -0.10
C HIS A 146 4.58 1.01 0.59
N CYS A 147 5.12 0.63 1.75
CA CYS A 147 4.64 -0.55 2.47
C CYS A 147 3.20 -0.44 3.01
N PHE A 148 2.57 0.73 2.91
CA PHE A 148 1.15 0.96 3.18
C PHE A 148 0.30 1.08 1.91
N TYR A 149 0.87 0.91 0.71
CA TYR A 149 0.10 0.93 -0.52
C TYR A 149 -0.81 -0.29 -0.64
N VAL A 150 -1.93 -0.08 -1.33
CA VAL A 150 -2.84 -1.16 -1.67
C VAL A 150 -2.36 -1.89 -2.91
N VAL A 151 -2.41 -3.22 -2.90
CA VAL A 151 -2.02 -4.08 -4.02
C VAL A 151 -3.19 -4.91 -4.55
N PRO A 152 -3.22 -5.23 -5.86
CA PRO A 152 -4.33 -5.94 -6.49
C PRO A 152 -4.33 -7.43 -6.08
N ARG A 153 -5.13 -7.77 -5.09
CA ARG A 153 -5.20 -9.12 -4.50
C ARG A 153 -5.28 -10.22 -5.53
N GLN A 154 -6.14 -10.07 -6.55
CA GLN A 154 -6.32 -11.09 -7.58
C GLN A 154 -5.05 -11.34 -8.40
N ALA A 155 -4.28 -10.29 -8.71
CA ALA A 155 -3.01 -10.42 -9.41
C ALA A 155 -1.97 -11.10 -8.53
N VAL A 156 -1.89 -10.71 -7.25
CA VAL A 156 -1.00 -11.32 -6.26
C VAL A 156 -1.30 -12.82 -6.08
N GLU A 157 -2.57 -13.19 -5.87
CA GLU A 157 -2.97 -14.59 -5.64
C GLU A 157 -2.77 -15.47 -6.89
N LYS A 158 -2.89 -14.89 -8.09
CA LYS A 158 -2.67 -15.61 -9.35
C LYS A 158 -1.20 -15.97 -9.56
N ASN A 159 -0.27 -15.07 -9.20
CA ASN A 159 1.17 -15.26 -9.39
C ASN A 159 1.96 -14.68 -8.21
N PRO A 160 1.93 -15.30 -7.02
CA PRO A 160 2.42 -14.71 -5.77
C PRO A 160 3.88 -14.20 -5.80
N GLU A 161 4.74 -14.85 -6.60
CA GLU A 161 6.18 -14.56 -6.65
C GLU A 161 6.56 -13.57 -7.78
N THR A 162 5.70 -13.43 -8.80
CA THR A 162 6.10 -12.68 -10.01
C THR A 162 5.06 -11.66 -10.48
N TRP A 163 3.99 -11.44 -9.71
CA TRP A 163 2.89 -10.56 -10.13
C TRP A 163 3.36 -9.13 -10.44
N ALA A 164 4.36 -8.64 -9.71
CA ALA A 164 4.90 -7.29 -9.83
C ALA A 164 6.21 -7.20 -10.61
N ALA A 165 6.68 -8.31 -11.20
CA ALA A 165 7.86 -8.35 -12.07
C ALA A 165 7.51 -8.18 -13.56
N THR A 166 6.29 -7.80 -13.88
CA THR A 166 5.77 -7.63 -15.26
C THR A 166 5.01 -6.31 -15.37
N ALA A 167 4.60 -5.94 -16.59
CA ALA A 167 3.76 -4.77 -16.84
C ALA A 167 2.24 -5.04 -16.68
N ASP A 168 1.84 -6.30 -16.47
CA ASP A 168 0.45 -6.75 -16.58
C ASP A 168 -0.20 -6.94 -15.21
N PHE A 169 -0.37 -5.85 -14.46
CA PHE A 169 -1.15 -5.85 -13.23
C PHE A 169 -1.93 -4.54 -13.05
N PRO A 170 -3.08 -4.59 -12.35
CA PRO A 170 -3.87 -3.39 -12.08
C PRO A 170 -3.15 -2.42 -11.14
N CYS A 171 -3.19 -1.13 -11.46
CA CYS A 171 -2.55 -0.04 -10.73
C CYS A 171 -3.61 0.83 -10.03
N SER A 172 -3.30 1.34 -8.84
CA SER A 172 -4.15 2.28 -8.08
C SER A 172 -3.70 3.74 -8.19
N GLY A 173 -2.50 3.97 -8.72
CA GLY A 173 -1.87 5.28 -8.84
C GLY A 173 -2.23 6.04 -10.11
N PRO A 174 -1.61 7.22 -10.33
CA PRO A 174 -1.93 8.11 -11.44
C PRO A 174 -1.52 7.56 -12.82
N PHE A 175 -0.66 6.56 -12.86
CA PHE A 175 -0.22 5.92 -14.10
C PHE A 175 -0.36 4.40 -13.99
N ARG A 176 -0.37 3.74 -15.15
CA ARG A 176 -0.23 2.28 -15.28
C ARG A 176 0.93 1.97 -16.22
N ILE A 177 1.58 0.85 -16.01
CA ILE A 177 2.64 0.36 -16.88
C ILE A 177 2.00 -0.20 -18.16
N THR A 178 2.61 0.06 -19.30
CA THR A 178 2.20 -0.51 -20.59
C THR A 178 3.28 -1.38 -21.21
N SER A 179 4.52 -1.17 -20.83
CA SER A 179 5.66 -1.97 -21.27
C SER A 179 6.76 -1.93 -20.22
N TRP A 180 7.40 -3.04 -19.98
CA TRP A 180 8.64 -3.12 -19.20
C TRP A 180 9.65 -3.99 -19.95
N ILE A 181 10.65 -3.32 -20.51
CA ILE A 181 11.78 -3.96 -21.19
C ILE A 181 12.94 -3.96 -20.21
N HIS A 182 13.23 -5.13 -19.62
CA HIS A 182 14.32 -5.26 -18.64
C HIS A 182 15.66 -4.79 -19.24
N SER A 183 16.44 -4.08 -18.44
CA SER A 183 17.68 -3.39 -18.84
C SER A 183 17.48 -2.34 -19.95
N GLY A 184 16.27 -1.85 -20.11
CA GLY A 184 15.88 -0.89 -21.14
C GLY A 184 15.02 0.23 -20.59
N GLU A 185 13.71 0.11 -20.70
CA GLU A 185 12.76 1.16 -20.32
C GLU A 185 11.45 0.61 -19.72
N ILE A 186 10.81 1.44 -18.94
CA ILE A 186 9.45 1.22 -18.45
C ILE A 186 8.58 2.34 -19.02
N ASP A 187 7.54 1.96 -19.76
CA ASP A 187 6.57 2.89 -20.32
C ASP A 187 5.34 3.01 -19.44
N PHE A 188 4.93 4.24 -19.22
CA PHE A 188 3.75 4.57 -18.44
C PHE A 188 2.74 5.33 -19.29
N VAL A 189 1.47 5.07 -19.08
CA VAL A 189 0.38 5.90 -19.56
C VAL A 189 -0.46 6.37 -18.38
N LYS A 190 -1.15 7.49 -18.58
CA LYS A 190 -2.09 7.99 -17.56
C LYS A 190 -3.12 6.92 -17.23
N ASN A 191 -3.38 6.73 -15.95
CA ASN A 191 -4.52 5.94 -15.49
C ASN A 191 -5.79 6.77 -15.71
N GLU A 192 -6.76 6.21 -16.43
CA GLU A 192 -8.02 6.92 -16.78
C GLU A 192 -9.07 6.86 -15.64
N HIS A 193 -8.77 6.12 -14.58
CA HIS A 193 -9.66 5.87 -13.44
C HIS A 193 -9.26 6.63 -12.18
#